data_56e9db7ba923be2cffe592de658688ba
#
_entry.id   56e9db7ba923be2cffe592de658688ba
#
_cell.length_a   1.000
_cell.length_b   1.000
_cell.length_c   1.000
_cell.angle_alpha   90.00
_cell.angle_beta   90.00
_cell.angle_gamma   90.00
#
_symmetry.space_group_name_H-M   'P 1'
#
loop_
_entity.id
_entity.type
_entity.pdbx_description
1 polymer ?
#
loop_
_entity_poly.entity_id
_entity_poly.type
_entity_poly.pdbx_seq_one_letter_code
_entity_poly.pdbx_strand_id
1 'polypeptide(L)'
;MNDDRGLTIDGRAKPLGAYPHVRRAGDLLYVSGTSSRRPDDTIAGADVTATGVELDVAAQTAGVLDNLAAILAAVGATLADLV
;
A
#
# COMPACT_ATOMS: atom_id res chain seq x y z
N MET A 1 -7.26 -4.19 -22.43
CA MET A 1 -6.12 -3.35 -22.79
C MET A 1 -5.03 -3.54 -21.75
N ASN A 2 -3.86 -3.88 -22.20
CA ASN A 2 -2.70 -3.93 -21.33
C ASN A 2 -2.16 -2.53 -21.12
N ASP A 3 -2.11 -2.07 -19.90
CA ASP A 3 -1.48 -0.82 -19.57
C ASP A 3 -0.16 -1.11 -18.84
N ASP A 4 0.96 -0.96 -19.55
CA ASP A 4 2.29 -1.16 -18.99
C ASP A 4 2.74 -0.02 -18.08
N ARG A 5 1.94 1.04 -18.03
CA ARG A 5 2.22 2.14 -17.11
C ARG A 5 1.75 1.78 -15.72
N GLY A 6 2.40 2.37 -14.75
CA GLY A 6 1.98 2.21 -13.38
C GLY A 6 0.65 2.89 -13.10
N LEU A 7 -0.07 2.37 -12.11
CA LEU A 7 -1.34 2.92 -11.65
C LEU A 7 -1.17 3.49 -10.25
N THR A 8 -1.65 4.71 -10.08
CA THR A 8 -1.81 5.33 -8.76
C THR A 8 -3.28 5.23 -8.36
N ILE A 9 -3.56 4.58 -7.26
CA ILE A 9 -4.91 4.26 -6.84
C ILE A 9 -5.48 5.40 -6.02
N ASP A 10 -6.62 5.91 -6.45
CA ASP A 10 -7.34 6.95 -5.70
C ASP A 10 -7.84 6.39 -4.36
N GLY A 11 -7.86 7.24 -3.34
CA GLY A 11 -8.32 6.85 -2.02
C GLY A 11 -7.28 6.11 -1.18
N ARG A 12 -6.09 5.88 -1.72
CA ARG A 12 -4.95 5.33 -0.97
C ARG A 12 -3.94 6.44 -0.67
N ALA A 13 -3.10 6.21 0.33
CA ALA A 13 -2.00 7.13 0.62
C ALA A 13 -1.16 7.33 -0.64
N LYS A 14 -0.91 8.57 -1.02
CA LYS A 14 -0.19 8.88 -2.26
C LYS A 14 1.28 8.46 -2.13
N PRO A 15 1.88 7.89 -3.20
CA PRO A 15 3.30 7.64 -3.21
C PRO A 15 4.09 8.94 -2.92
N LEU A 16 5.13 8.83 -2.11
CA LEU A 16 5.98 9.97 -1.75
C LEU A 16 7.13 10.18 -2.74
N GLY A 17 7.13 9.47 -3.86
CA GLY A 17 8.14 9.56 -4.89
C GLY A 17 7.52 9.40 -6.27
N ALA A 18 8.38 9.38 -7.29
CA ALA A 18 7.95 9.26 -8.69
C ALA A 18 7.73 7.78 -9.07
N TYR A 19 6.87 7.10 -8.33
CA TYR A 19 6.51 5.70 -8.61
C TYR A 19 5.01 5.49 -8.38
N PRO A 20 4.39 4.53 -9.09
CA PRO A 20 2.97 4.20 -8.91
C PRO A 20 2.76 3.27 -7.72
N HIS A 21 1.50 3.01 -7.34
CA HIS A 21 1.17 1.96 -6.37
C HIS A 21 1.43 0.57 -6.93
N VAL A 22 1.13 0.35 -8.20
CA VAL A 22 1.23 -0.96 -8.84
C VAL A 22 1.48 -0.79 -10.33
N ARG A 23 2.20 -1.74 -10.91
CA ARG A 23 2.45 -1.79 -12.35
C ARG A 23 2.24 -3.20 -12.85
N ARG A 24 1.51 -3.34 -13.96
CA ARG A 24 1.35 -4.61 -14.65
C ARG A 24 2.46 -4.77 -15.70
N ALA A 25 3.06 -5.93 -15.74
CA ALA A 25 3.99 -6.33 -16.79
C ALA A 25 3.65 -7.76 -17.21
N GLY A 26 3.05 -7.92 -18.38
CA GLY A 26 2.54 -9.21 -18.82
C GLY A 26 1.49 -9.76 -17.85
N ASP A 27 1.73 -10.96 -17.36
CA ASP A 27 0.83 -11.63 -16.41
C ASP A 27 1.17 -11.34 -14.95
N LEU A 28 2.15 -10.47 -14.70
CA LEU A 28 2.60 -10.16 -13.35
C LEU A 28 2.20 -8.74 -12.95
N LEU A 29 1.88 -8.59 -11.67
CA LEU A 29 1.66 -7.30 -11.04
C LEU A 29 2.83 -7.05 -10.08
N TYR A 30 3.47 -5.91 -10.24
CA TYR A 30 4.55 -5.46 -9.36
C TYR A 30 3.99 -4.36 -8.47
N VAL A 31 3.89 -4.65 -7.19
CA VAL A 31 3.40 -3.68 -6.20
C VAL A 31 4.59 -2.97 -5.59
N SER A 32 4.56 -1.65 -5.55
CA SER A 32 5.59 -0.86 -4.91
C SER A 32 5.63 -1.12 -3.41
N GLY A 33 6.74 -0.80 -2.76
CA GLY A 33 6.84 -0.92 -1.32
C GLY A 33 5.67 -0.21 -0.63
N THR A 34 5.01 -0.91 0.27
CA THR A 34 3.79 -0.45 0.91
C THR A 34 3.97 -0.44 2.42
N SER A 35 3.70 0.71 3.04
CA SER A 35 3.72 0.86 4.49
C SER A 35 2.30 0.84 5.05
N SER A 36 2.16 1.02 6.35
CA SER A 36 0.86 1.16 7.01
C SER A 36 0.31 2.58 6.98
N ARG A 37 0.84 3.44 6.10
CA ARG A 37 0.39 4.83 5.98
C ARG A 37 -1.04 4.88 5.43
N ARG A 38 -1.86 5.70 6.10
CA ARG A 38 -3.26 5.92 5.69
C ARG A 38 -3.35 7.05 4.67
N PRO A 39 -4.49 7.20 3.96
CA PRO A 39 -4.67 8.31 3.01
C PRO A 39 -4.51 9.70 3.61
N ASP A 40 -4.76 9.86 4.91
CA ASP A 40 -4.58 11.12 5.63
C ASP A 40 -3.14 11.34 6.13
N ASP A 41 -2.21 10.48 5.71
CA ASP A 41 -0.79 10.49 6.07
C ASP A 41 -0.48 10.09 7.51
N THR A 42 -1.46 9.67 8.29
CA THR A 42 -1.18 9.03 9.58
C THR A 42 -0.70 7.59 9.36
N ILE A 43 -0.01 7.05 10.36
CA ILE A 43 0.58 5.70 10.27
C ILE A 43 -0.16 4.78 11.23
N ALA A 44 -0.77 3.70 10.71
CA ALA A 44 -1.35 2.68 11.57
C ALA A 44 -0.24 2.01 12.38
N GLY A 45 -0.45 1.90 13.69
CA GLY A 45 0.53 1.29 14.59
C GLY A 45 1.70 2.19 14.99
N ALA A 46 1.59 3.49 14.75
CA ALA A 46 2.59 4.46 15.23
C ALA A 46 1.87 5.66 15.81
N ASP A 47 1.98 5.84 17.13
CA ASP A 47 1.35 6.94 17.85
C ASP A 47 2.42 7.89 18.39
N VAL A 48 2.31 9.16 18.01
CA VAL A 48 3.19 10.20 18.54
C VAL A 48 2.68 10.63 19.90
N THR A 49 3.54 10.54 20.90
CA THR A 49 3.22 10.91 22.28
C THR A 49 4.13 12.03 22.74
N ALA A 50 3.88 12.56 23.95
CA ALA A 50 4.70 13.61 24.53
C ALA A 50 6.16 13.17 24.76
N THR A 51 6.42 11.86 24.87
CA THR A 51 7.74 11.31 25.18
C THR A 51 8.39 10.59 24.00
N GLY A 52 7.75 10.58 22.83
CA GLY A 52 8.28 9.92 21.63
C GLY A 52 7.20 9.27 20.79
N VAL A 53 7.52 8.14 20.17
CA VAL A 53 6.61 7.39 19.33
C VAL A 53 6.41 6.00 19.91
N GLU A 54 5.15 5.60 20.08
CA GLU A 54 4.80 4.22 20.43
C GLU A 54 4.51 3.44 19.18
N LEU A 55 5.14 2.27 19.04
CA LEU A 55 5.01 1.42 17.86
C LEU A 55 4.30 0.11 18.22
N ASP A 56 3.38 -0.30 17.35
CA ASP A 56 2.67 -1.57 17.44
C ASP A 56 2.87 -2.32 16.13
N VAL A 57 3.75 -3.31 16.13
CA VAL A 57 4.10 -4.08 14.93
C VAL A 57 2.91 -4.84 14.37
N ALA A 58 2.04 -5.38 15.24
CA ALA A 58 0.84 -6.09 14.79
C ALA A 58 -0.10 -5.16 14.03
N ALA A 59 -0.33 -3.95 14.55
CA ALA A 59 -1.16 -2.95 13.88
C ALA A 59 -0.51 -2.44 12.60
N GLN A 60 0.82 -2.27 12.58
CA GLN A 60 1.55 -1.89 11.38
C GLN A 60 1.41 -2.95 10.29
N THR A 61 1.58 -4.22 10.63
CA THR A 61 1.45 -5.34 9.70
C THR A 61 0.03 -5.43 9.14
N ALA A 62 -0.97 -5.33 9.99
CA ALA A 62 -2.37 -5.32 9.55
C ALA A 62 -2.64 -4.14 8.59
N GLY A 63 -2.11 -2.97 8.89
CA GLY A 63 -2.24 -1.79 8.03
C GLY A 63 -1.59 -1.97 6.66
N VAL A 64 -0.42 -2.60 6.61
CA VAL A 64 0.26 -2.94 5.34
C VAL A 64 -0.61 -3.89 4.53
N LEU A 65 -1.12 -4.95 5.14
CA LEU A 65 -1.95 -5.94 4.43
C LEU A 65 -3.26 -5.32 3.96
N ASP A 66 -3.87 -4.43 4.73
CA ASP A 66 -5.08 -3.71 4.30
C ASP A 66 -4.79 -2.83 3.08
N ASN A 67 -3.67 -2.12 3.08
CA ASN A 67 -3.27 -1.30 1.94
C ASN A 67 -2.98 -2.16 0.70
N LEU A 68 -2.27 -3.28 0.87
CA LEU A 68 -2.03 -4.21 -0.23
C LEU A 68 -3.33 -4.78 -0.79
N ALA A 69 -4.24 -5.21 0.06
CA ALA A 69 -5.53 -5.74 -0.37
C ALA A 69 -6.31 -4.72 -1.19
N ALA A 70 -6.32 -3.45 -0.76
CA ALA A 70 -7.02 -2.39 -1.46
C ALA A 70 -6.38 -2.07 -2.82
N ILE A 71 -5.05 -2.03 -2.89
CA ILE A 71 -4.32 -1.80 -4.14
C ILE A 71 -4.59 -2.96 -5.12
N LEU A 72 -4.49 -4.19 -4.66
CA LEU A 72 -4.73 -5.36 -5.50
C LEU A 72 -6.17 -5.43 -5.99
N ALA A 73 -7.15 -5.13 -5.13
CA ALA A 73 -8.56 -5.10 -5.51
C ALA A 73 -8.83 -4.11 -6.65
N ALA A 74 -8.15 -2.98 -6.66
CA ALA A 74 -8.30 -1.95 -7.69
C ALA A 74 -7.83 -2.44 -9.08
N VAL A 75 -6.99 -3.46 -9.13
CA VAL A 75 -6.49 -4.05 -10.39
C VAL A 75 -6.99 -5.47 -10.61
N GLY A 76 -8.01 -5.89 -9.87
CA GLY A 76 -8.67 -7.18 -10.08
C GLY A 76 -7.96 -8.37 -9.45
N ALA A 77 -7.09 -8.16 -8.48
CA ALA A 77 -6.35 -9.21 -7.79
C ALA A 77 -6.68 -9.24 -6.30
N THR A 78 -6.21 -10.27 -5.61
CA THR A 78 -6.39 -10.43 -4.17
C THR A 78 -5.08 -10.85 -3.51
N LEU A 79 -5.05 -10.86 -2.18
CA LEU A 79 -3.89 -11.35 -1.44
C LEU A 79 -3.57 -12.83 -1.75
N ALA A 80 -4.56 -13.62 -2.19
CA ALA A 80 -4.34 -15.00 -2.59
C ALA A 80 -3.49 -15.14 -3.85
N ASP A 81 -3.35 -14.08 -4.62
CA ASP A 81 -2.54 -14.06 -5.86
C ASP A 81 -1.05 -13.77 -5.59
N LEU A 82 -0.67 -13.51 -4.36
CA LEU A 82 0.74 -13.27 -4.01
C LEU A 82 1.57 -14.54 -4.18
N VAL A 83 2.76 -14.36 -4.70
CA VAL A 83 3.71 -15.45 -4.91
C VAL A 83 4.94 -15.33 -4.00
#